data_c28544d7fceb78c215c6bf0336356574
#
_entry.id   c28544d7fceb78c215c6bf0336356574
#
_cell.length_a   1.000
_cell.length_b   1.000
_cell.length_c   1.000
_cell.angle_alpha   90.00
_cell.angle_beta   90.00
_cell.angle_gamma   90.00
#
_symmetry.space_group_name_H-M   'P 1'
#
loop_
_entity.id
_entity.type
_entity.pdbx_description
1 polymer ?
#
loop_
_entity_poly.entity_id
_entity_poly.type
_entity_poly.pdbx_seq_one_letter_code
_entity_poly.pdbx_strand_id
1 'polypeptide(L)'
;MKYFEYNLGSIFQSLDMSYSNGLTDANDTDLTVFQRYFFAQAKEKLNVDAVYFLRDAEGIPKIPMIYFSAMDSYNSERIAELHRMAWNMGEAPLLFIVLPDELLVYNNYTPPAPRKEDGSYNNDAGMFARIKKVSDLEEQRQQLLQFHRSQIETGEFWKQNQTRFNIDTRVDVTLMANLRAIRKLLLKSIEKRDVEKQIDDQLRCEIVHGLLGRSILIKYLEERTDSTGKTVFPNDFFGKFLHGAKKYTDVLADKQSTYTLFAELEERFNGDMFPLIENEKDVITQSDLTELQQFLLGTSELASQQMVIWPLYSFNAIPIQLISSIYELFFHLAETDPDKEKGTYYTPYHLVSMLMDEVLPWDGPYTPQKILDPACGSGIFLVEAYRRLVARWIFTNQPESIGSNDLINIMKACIFGVDSNKEAIRIASFSLSLAMCDFLEPRTIWDSLQFPRLLHYNLFHNDFFDRDCEFEQRDYDIVIGNPPWESRLSPAAKQYIKNNKFKVSDEQIAQAFTWRAGDICPKGVICFLLPSKGFLFNRSVKAQQFRTAFFEKYDVSVIINFSAFRWVL
;
A
#
# COMPACT_ATOMS: atom_id res chain seq x y z
N MET A 1 22.47 -32.08 31.97
CA MET A 1 22.48 -30.92 31.07
C MET A 1 21.30 -31.08 30.15
N LYS A 2 20.32 -30.17 30.20
CA LYS A 2 19.27 -30.12 29.17
C LYS A 2 19.92 -29.45 27.95
N TYR A 3 20.07 -30.19 26.84
CA TYR A 3 20.52 -29.62 25.60
C TYR A 3 19.43 -28.67 25.10
N PHE A 4 19.81 -27.46 24.68
CA PHE A 4 18.92 -26.53 24.01
C PHE A 4 18.73 -27.04 22.57
N GLU A 5 17.53 -27.41 22.24
CA GLU A 5 17.18 -27.74 20.85
C GLU A 5 16.78 -26.47 20.13
N TYR A 6 17.40 -26.20 18.98
CA TYR A 6 16.99 -25.13 18.10
C TYR A 6 15.70 -25.55 17.37
N ASN A 7 14.57 -25.16 17.94
CA ASN A 7 13.27 -25.24 17.32
C ASN A 7 12.47 -24.01 17.69
N LEU A 8 11.36 -23.77 17.02
CA LEU A 8 10.52 -22.58 17.24
C LEU A 8 10.14 -22.42 18.72
N GLY A 9 9.68 -23.49 19.38
CA GLY A 9 9.24 -23.41 20.78
C GLY A 9 10.33 -22.98 21.74
N SER A 10 11.56 -23.48 21.58
CA SER A 10 12.68 -23.07 22.43
C SER A 10 13.15 -21.63 22.14
N ILE A 11 13.09 -21.19 20.89
CA ILE A 11 13.35 -19.80 20.51
C ILE A 11 12.29 -18.89 21.13
N PHE A 12 10.99 -19.18 20.98
CA PHE A 12 9.91 -18.40 21.58
C PHE A 12 10.07 -18.28 23.10
N GLN A 13 10.37 -19.38 23.78
CA GLN A 13 10.63 -19.37 25.23
C GLN A 13 11.82 -18.48 25.60
N SER A 14 12.91 -18.53 24.83
CA SER A 14 14.11 -17.73 25.10
C SER A 14 13.89 -16.23 24.85
N LEU A 15 13.00 -15.88 23.94
CA LEU A 15 12.64 -14.51 23.61
C LEU A 15 11.48 -13.97 24.47
N ASP A 16 10.89 -14.77 25.35
CA ASP A 16 9.69 -14.47 26.14
C ASP A 16 8.49 -14.11 25.24
N MET A 17 8.31 -14.85 24.13
CA MET A 17 7.20 -14.66 23.19
C MET A 17 6.19 -15.79 23.33
N SER A 18 4.91 -15.44 23.46
CA SER A 18 3.79 -16.37 23.65
C SER A 18 2.51 -15.80 23.04
N TYR A 19 1.48 -16.61 22.90
CA TYR A 19 0.17 -16.15 22.41
C TYR A 19 -0.42 -15.01 23.25
N SER A 20 -0.22 -15.06 24.57
CA SER A 20 -0.70 -14.02 25.49
C SER A 20 0.02 -12.67 25.33
N ASN A 21 1.14 -12.61 24.60
CA ASN A 21 1.91 -11.38 24.45
C ASN A 21 2.26 -11.01 23.00
N GLY A 22 1.51 -11.54 22.02
CA GLY A 22 1.59 -11.11 20.62
C GLY A 22 2.17 -12.10 19.64
N LEU A 23 2.59 -13.30 20.08
CA LEU A 23 2.95 -14.38 19.16
C LEU A 23 1.68 -14.95 18.52
N THR A 24 1.75 -15.28 17.24
CA THR A 24 0.66 -15.87 16.48
C THR A 24 1.20 -16.95 15.56
N ASP A 25 0.62 -18.14 15.60
CA ASP A 25 0.88 -19.26 14.67
C ASP A 25 -0.43 -19.99 14.32
N ALA A 26 -0.32 -21.09 13.59
CA ALA A 26 -1.48 -21.88 13.16
C ALA A 26 -2.26 -22.57 14.30
N ASN A 27 -1.70 -22.63 15.52
CA ASN A 27 -2.31 -23.27 16.68
C ASN A 27 -3.02 -22.26 17.59
N ASP A 28 -2.82 -20.98 17.37
CA ASP A 28 -3.47 -19.94 18.15
C ASP A 28 -4.95 -19.82 17.76
N THR A 29 -5.83 -20.03 18.74
CA THR A 29 -7.29 -20.07 18.53
C THR A 29 -7.99 -18.76 18.90
N ASP A 30 -7.30 -17.86 19.60
CA ASP A 30 -7.87 -16.59 20.09
C ASP A 30 -7.29 -15.39 19.37
N LEU A 31 -7.39 -15.41 18.04
CA LEU A 31 -6.85 -14.37 17.17
C LEU A 31 -7.82 -13.20 17.02
N THR A 32 -7.30 -11.97 17.14
CA THR A 32 -8.00 -10.77 16.68
C THR A 32 -8.23 -10.84 15.16
N VAL A 33 -9.14 -10.03 14.62
CA VAL A 33 -9.39 -9.95 13.18
C VAL A 33 -8.10 -9.59 12.44
N PHE A 34 -7.34 -8.62 12.97
CA PHE A 34 -6.07 -8.20 12.39
C PHE A 34 -5.02 -9.31 12.35
N GLN A 35 -4.81 -10.02 13.48
CA GLN A 35 -3.85 -11.13 13.52
C GLN A 35 -4.21 -12.22 12.52
N ARG A 36 -5.49 -12.61 12.47
CA ARG A 36 -5.98 -13.63 11.53
C ARG A 36 -5.75 -13.22 10.09
N TYR A 37 -6.13 -12.00 9.74
CA TYR A 37 -5.95 -11.45 8.39
C TYR A 37 -4.47 -11.40 8.00
N PHE A 38 -3.65 -10.80 8.86
CA PHE A 38 -2.22 -10.60 8.57
C PHE A 38 -1.45 -11.93 8.54
N PHE A 39 -1.69 -12.82 9.50
CA PHE A 39 -1.03 -14.13 9.55
C PHE A 39 -1.40 -15.00 8.35
N ALA A 40 -2.66 -14.98 7.92
CA ALA A 40 -3.08 -15.70 6.72
C ALA A 40 -2.31 -15.21 5.49
N GLN A 41 -2.16 -13.90 5.31
CA GLN A 41 -1.37 -13.33 4.21
C GLN A 41 0.12 -13.66 4.33
N ALA A 42 0.71 -13.54 5.51
CA ALA A 42 2.11 -13.88 5.73
C ALA A 42 2.37 -15.38 5.46
N LYS A 43 1.45 -16.24 5.85
CA LYS A 43 1.53 -17.69 5.57
C LYS A 43 1.38 -17.99 4.08
N GLU A 44 0.42 -17.39 3.40
CA GLU A 44 0.20 -17.57 1.97
C GLU A 44 1.40 -17.10 1.14
N LYS A 45 1.89 -15.88 1.40
CA LYS A 45 2.92 -15.22 0.58
C LYS A 45 4.34 -15.67 0.92
N LEU A 46 4.67 -15.86 2.21
CA LEU A 46 6.02 -16.21 2.68
C LEU A 46 6.15 -17.68 3.11
N ASN A 47 5.04 -18.33 3.43
CA ASN A 47 5.02 -19.64 4.09
C ASN A 47 5.79 -19.63 5.42
N VAL A 48 5.55 -18.59 6.25
CA VAL A 48 6.09 -18.51 7.61
C VAL A 48 5.30 -19.37 8.59
N ASP A 49 5.95 -19.77 9.67
CA ASP A 49 5.34 -20.62 10.71
C ASP A 49 4.66 -19.78 11.80
N ALA A 50 5.22 -18.60 12.11
CA ALA A 50 4.67 -17.69 13.12
C ALA A 50 5.01 -16.22 12.83
N VAL A 51 4.25 -15.32 13.45
CA VAL A 51 4.49 -13.87 13.46
C VAL A 51 4.41 -13.37 14.89
N TYR A 52 5.35 -12.48 15.26
CA TYR A 52 5.27 -11.74 16.52
C TYR A 52 4.80 -10.31 16.27
N PHE A 53 3.77 -9.88 17.01
CA PHE A 53 3.19 -8.54 16.92
C PHE A 53 3.50 -7.70 18.16
N LEU A 54 3.87 -6.44 17.92
CA LEU A 54 3.87 -5.43 18.97
C LEU A 54 2.42 -5.09 19.34
N ARG A 55 2.16 -4.97 20.66
CA ARG A 55 0.83 -4.65 21.19
C ARG A 55 0.73 -3.16 21.52
N ASP A 56 -0.48 -2.64 21.44
CA ASP A 56 -0.78 -1.30 21.92
C ASP A 56 -0.84 -1.24 23.48
N ALA A 57 -1.20 -0.08 24.02
CA ALA A 57 -1.33 0.13 25.46
C ALA A 57 -2.44 -0.71 26.13
N GLU A 58 -3.40 -1.17 25.34
CA GLU A 58 -4.51 -2.03 25.79
C GLU A 58 -4.17 -3.52 25.68
N GLY A 59 -2.99 -3.84 25.15
CA GLY A 59 -2.49 -5.20 24.96
C GLY A 59 -2.96 -5.85 23.64
N ILE A 60 -3.54 -5.08 22.72
CA ILE A 60 -4.04 -5.57 21.44
C ILE A 60 -2.89 -5.61 20.43
N PRO A 61 -2.64 -6.74 19.73
CA PRO A 61 -1.63 -6.85 18.67
C PRO A 61 -1.94 -5.92 17.49
N LYS A 62 -0.98 -5.07 17.11
CA LYS A 62 -1.17 -4.02 16.10
C LYS A 62 -0.10 -3.99 15.01
N ILE A 63 1.17 -4.27 15.33
CA ILE A 63 2.28 -4.07 14.41
C ILE A 63 3.08 -5.36 14.30
N PRO A 64 3.17 -5.97 13.11
CA PRO A 64 4.03 -7.14 12.90
C PRO A 64 5.50 -6.73 13.03
N MET A 65 6.26 -7.46 13.81
CA MET A 65 7.65 -7.16 14.12
C MET A 65 8.63 -8.21 13.63
N ILE A 66 8.25 -9.49 13.73
CA ILE A 66 9.15 -10.60 13.40
C ILE A 66 8.37 -11.69 12.68
N TYR A 67 8.88 -12.11 11.53
CA TYR A 67 8.48 -13.35 10.87
C TYR A 67 9.36 -14.50 11.35
N PHE A 68 8.79 -15.66 11.62
CA PHE A 68 9.52 -16.87 11.96
C PHE A 68 9.27 -17.97 10.92
N SER A 69 10.37 -18.58 10.46
CA SER A 69 10.31 -19.75 9.58
C SER A 69 11.30 -20.81 10.06
N ALA A 70 10.86 -22.05 10.23
CA ALA A 70 11.71 -23.19 10.56
C ALA A 70 12.09 -23.95 9.30
N MET A 71 13.33 -24.44 9.24
CA MET A 71 13.82 -25.26 8.15
C MET A 71 14.63 -26.43 8.68
N ASP A 72 14.46 -27.63 8.12
CA ASP A 72 15.17 -28.85 8.54
C ASP A 72 16.65 -28.81 8.19
N SER A 73 17.04 -28.01 7.21
CA SER A 73 18.43 -27.87 6.76
C SER A 73 18.65 -26.55 6.05
N TYR A 74 19.92 -26.12 5.99
CA TYR A 74 20.31 -24.94 5.24
C TYR A 74 20.05 -25.11 3.75
N ASN A 75 19.20 -24.28 3.19
CA ASN A 75 18.93 -24.20 1.75
C ASN A 75 19.08 -22.75 1.28
N SER A 76 20.16 -22.49 0.55
CA SER A 76 20.55 -21.14 0.11
C SER A 76 19.48 -20.44 -0.75
N GLU A 77 18.84 -21.19 -1.65
CA GLU A 77 17.79 -20.66 -2.52
C GLU A 77 16.52 -20.31 -1.74
N ARG A 78 16.08 -21.22 -0.85
CA ARG A 78 14.89 -20.99 -0.02
C ARG A 78 15.09 -19.82 0.95
N ILE A 79 16.28 -19.68 1.54
CA ILE A 79 16.64 -18.56 2.42
C ILE A 79 16.59 -17.24 1.64
N ALA A 80 17.20 -17.20 0.45
CA ALA A 80 17.19 -16.02 -0.40
C ALA A 80 15.76 -15.63 -0.80
N GLU A 81 14.92 -16.61 -1.13
CA GLU A 81 13.52 -16.36 -1.49
C GLU A 81 12.70 -15.88 -0.30
N LEU A 82 12.85 -16.45 0.90
CA LEU A 82 12.19 -15.98 2.12
C LEU A 82 12.55 -14.54 2.43
N HIS A 83 13.84 -14.18 2.37
CA HIS A 83 14.27 -12.82 2.59
C HIS A 83 13.73 -11.87 1.50
N ARG A 84 13.75 -12.31 0.23
CA ARG A 84 13.19 -11.52 -0.88
C ARG A 84 11.70 -11.23 -0.66
N MET A 85 10.93 -12.24 -0.30
CA MET A 85 9.50 -12.09 -0.06
C MET A 85 9.21 -11.25 1.19
N ALA A 86 9.96 -11.43 2.28
CA ALA A 86 9.81 -10.63 3.50
C ALA A 86 10.15 -9.15 3.27
N TRP A 87 11.20 -8.85 2.48
CA TRP A 87 11.53 -7.49 2.06
C TRP A 87 10.40 -6.88 1.20
N ASN A 88 9.83 -7.66 0.26
CA ASN A 88 8.73 -7.20 -0.59
C ASN A 88 7.43 -6.95 0.20
N MET A 89 7.13 -7.72 1.24
CA MET A 89 6.00 -7.43 2.11
C MET A 89 6.18 -6.12 2.89
N GLY A 90 7.42 -5.77 3.25
CA GLY A 90 7.75 -4.48 3.87
C GLY A 90 7.12 -4.18 5.23
N GLU A 91 6.39 -5.14 5.83
CA GLU A 91 5.58 -4.96 7.03
C GLU A 91 6.38 -5.23 8.31
N ALA A 92 6.94 -6.44 8.47
CA ALA A 92 7.75 -6.77 9.64
C ALA A 92 9.24 -6.50 9.38
N PRO A 93 9.94 -5.76 10.27
CA PRO A 93 11.34 -5.40 10.07
C PRO A 93 12.34 -6.56 10.19
N LEU A 94 11.96 -7.67 10.82
CA LEU A 94 12.84 -8.81 11.06
C LEU A 94 12.26 -10.11 10.51
N LEU A 95 13.16 -10.97 9.99
CA LEU A 95 12.87 -12.36 9.62
C LEU A 95 13.85 -13.27 10.37
N PHE A 96 13.32 -14.23 11.11
CA PHE A 96 14.06 -15.27 11.83
C PHE A 96 13.91 -16.60 11.10
N ILE A 97 15.03 -17.19 10.67
CA ILE A 97 15.06 -18.51 10.06
C ILE A 97 15.74 -19.45 11.05
N VAL A 98 14.95 -20.37 11.61
CA VAL A 98 15.39 -21.32 12.62
C VAL A 98 15.83 -22.60 11.94
N LEU A 99 17.12 -22.91 12.06
CA LEU A 99 17.76 -24.14 11.58
C LEU A 99 18.14 -25.03 12.77
N PRO A 100 18.40 -26.34 12.60
CA PRO A 100 18.75 -27.23 13.71
C PRO A 100 20.00 -26.80 14.51
N ASP A 101 20.95 -26.15 13.85
CA ASP A 101 22.24 -25.79 14.42
C ASP A 101 22.51 -24.29 14.51
N GLU A 102 21.63 -23.45 13.99
CA GLU A 102 21.80 -22.00 13.98
C GLU A 102 20.49 -21.24 13.77
N LEU A 103 20.49 -19.99 14.18
CA LEU A 103 19.45 -19.01 13.90
C LEU A 103 20.02 -17.94 12.98
N LEU A 104 19.36 -17.72 11.86
CA LEU A 104 19.65 -16.61 10.94
C LEU A 104 18.61 -15.51 11.15
N VAL A 105 19.08 -14.28 11.35
CA VAL A 105 18.24 -13.10 11.51
C VAL A 105 18.50 -12.16 10.36
N TYR A 106 17.45 -11.79 9.62
CA TYR A 106 17.52 -10.85 8.51
C TYR A 106 16.83 -9.54 8.85
N ASN A 107 17.39 -8.45 8.33
CA ASN A 107 16.80 -7.13 8.30
C ASN A 107 15.99 -6.96 7.01
N ASN A 108 14.67 -6.94 7.13
CA ASN A 108 13.77 -6.82 5.99
C ASN A 108 13.70 -5.40 5.40
N TYR A 109 14.43 -4.42 5.93
CA TYR A 109 14.60 -3.12 5.27
C TYR A 109 15.72 -3.15 4.23
N THR A 110 16.59 -4.16 4.26
CA THR A 110 17.68 -4.33 3.31
C THR A 110 17.26 -5.30 2.22
N PRO A 111 17.33 -4.92 0.92
CA PRO A 111 16.99 -5.85 -0.15
C PRO A 111 17.99 -7.02 -0.18
N PRO A 112 17.55 -8.22 -0.59
CA PRO A 112 18.45 -9.33 -0.84
C PRO A 112 19.38 -9.00 -2.02
N ALA A 113 20.57 -9.59 -2.05
CA ALA A 113 21.45 -9.47 -3.20
C ALA A 113 20.85 -10.17 -4.43
N PRO A 114 21.07 -9.63 -5.63
CA PRO A 114 20.75 -10.34 -6.87
C PRO A 114 21.46 -11.69 -6.94
N ARG A 115 20.86 -12.64 -7.67
CA ARG A 115 21.52 -13.90 -7.99
C ARG A 115 22.81 -13.63 -8.77
N LYS A 116 23.90 -14.29 -8.37
CA LYS A 116 25.19 -14.13 -9.05
C LYS A 116 25.17 -14.74 -10.45
N GLU A 117 26.12 -14.35 -11.29
CA GLU A 117 26.26 -14.89 -12.65
C GLU A 117 26.45 -16.43 -12.69
N ASP A 118 27.12 -16.99 -11.68
CA ASP A 118 27.28 -18.44 -11.51
C ASP A 118 26.02 -19.16 -11.02
N GLY A 119 24.93 -18.43 -10.82
CA GLY A 119 23.65 -18.92 -10.35
C GLY A 119 23.55 -19.11 -8.83
N SER A 120 24.60 -18.78 -8.06
CA SER A 120 24.58 -18.87 -6.60
C SER A 120 23.89 -17.65 -5.97
N TYR A 121 23.50 -17.78 -4.68
CA TYR A 121 22.87 -16.73 -3.91
C TYR A 121 23.85 -16.14 -2.89
N ASN A 122 23.79 -14.84 -2.67
CA ASN A 122 24.51 -14.16 -1.60
C ASN A 122 23.56 -13.94 -0.42
N ASN A 123 23.51 -14.89 0.50
CA ASN A 123 22.63 -14.84 1.67
C ASN A 123 23.20 -13.98 2.83
N ASP A 124 24.35 -13.35 2.65
CA ASP A 124 24.88 -12.40 3.67
C ASP A 124 24.26 -11.00 3.50
N ALA A 125 23.70 -10.68 2.33
CA ALA A 125 23.00 -9.41 2.14
C ALA A 125 21.75 -9.36 3.04
N GLY A 126 21.63 -8.28 3.81
CA GLY A 126 20.52 -8.12 4.77
C GLY A 126 20.65 -8.98 6.04
N MET A 127 21.65 -9.85 6.15
CA MET A 127 21.84 -10.64 7.36
C MET A 127 22.18 -9.72 8.55
N PHE A 128 21.28 -9.71 9.53
CA PHE A 128 21.46 -8.95 10.76
C PHE A 128 22.33 -9.70 11.76
N ALA A 129 22.07 -10.99 11.96
CA ALA A 129 22.84 -11.84 12.86
C ALA A 129 22.80 -13.30 12.40
N ARG A 130 23.87 -14.03 12.72
CA ARG A 130 23.96 -15.48 12.57
C ARG A 130 24.39 -16.05 13.92
N ILE A 131 23.49 -16.73 14.60
CA ILE A 131 23.69 -17.23 15.95
C ILE A 131 23.79 -18.73 15.90
N LYS A 132 25.00 -19.26 16.09
CA LYS A 132 25.25 -20.70 16.12
C LYS A 132 24.81 -21.30 17.44
N LYS A 133 24.32 -22.54 17.38
CA LYS A 133 23.99 -23.31 18.56
C LYS A 133 25.22 -23.47 19.46
N VAL A 134 25.06 -23.14 20.72
CA VAL A 134 26.06 -23.39 21.75
C VAL A 134 25.51 -24.40 22.77
N SER A 135 26.41 -25.15 23.41
CA SER A 135 26.01 -26.18 24.38
C SER A 135 25.56 -25.62 25.71
N ASP A 136 26.05 -24.41 26.07
CA ASP A 136 25.68 -23.71 27.29
C ASP A 136 24.40 -22.89 27.10
N LEU A 137 23.40 -23.18 27.93
CA LEU A 137 22.09 -22.54 27.84
C LEU A 137 22.14 -21.03 28.19
N GLU A 138 23.00 -20.66 29.11
CA GLU A 138 23.13 -19.25 29.54
C GLU A 138 23.82 -18.42 28.46
N GLU A 139 24.88 -18.96 27.85
CA GLU A 139 25.54 -18.33 26.71
C GLU A 139 24.54 -18.15 25.54
N GLN A 140 23.69 -19.16 25.28
CA GLN A 140 22.67 -19.09 24.27
C GLN A 140 21.63 -17.99 24.53
N ARG A 141 21.20 -17.87 25.80
CA ARG A 141 20.29 -16.79 26.21
C ARG A 141 20.92 -15.42 26.06
N GLN A 142 22.21 -15.26 26.39
CA GLN A 142 22.94 -13.99 26.24
C GLN A 142 23.00 -13.57 24.74
N GLN A 143 23.25 -14.51 23.84
CA GLN A 143 23.26 -14.22 22.39
C GLN A 143 21.88 -13.80 21.87
N LEU A 144 20.79 -14.34 22.44
CA LEU A 144 19.41 -14.02 22.07
C LEU A 144 18.86 -12.79 22.80
N LEU A 145 19.52 -12.29 23.86
CA LEU A 145 18.99 -11.25 24.74
C LEU A 145 18.62 -9.96 24.00
N GLN A 146 19.40 -9.58 22.98
CA GLN A 146 19.12 -8.39 22.18
C GLN A 146 17.75 -8.47 21.45
N PHE A 147 17.24 -9.66 21.16
CA PHE A 147 15.96 -9.91 20.51
C PHE A 147 14.84 -10.26 21.49
N HIS A 148 15.13 -10.26 22.78
CA HIS A 148 14.13 -10.52 23.80
C HIS A 148 12.96 -9.53 23.68
N ARG A 149 11.74 -10.02 23.89
CA ARG A 149 10.51 -9.23 23.77
C ARG A 149 10.61 -7.84 24.40
N SER A 150 11.13 -7.75 25.62
CA SER A 150 11.26 -6.48 26.31
C SER A 150 12.16 -5.47 25.58
N GLN A 151 13.22 -5.92 24.89
CA GLN A 151 14.08 -5.03 24.09
C GLN A 151 13.38 -4.50 22.85
N ILE A 152 12.53 -5.34 22.25
CA ILE A 152 11.72 -4.97 21.08
C ILE A 152 10.61 -3.98 21.47
N GLU A 153 9.82 -4.31 22.52
CA GLU A 153 8.65 -3.54 22.95
C GLU A 153 9.02 -2.19 23.57
N THR A 154 10.13 -2.11 24.29
CA THR A 154 10.60 -0.83 24.88
C THR A 154 11.30 0.08 23.88
N GLY A 155 11.58 -0.41 22.67
CA GLY A 155 12.30 0.34 21.65
C GLY A 155 13.83 0.35 21.81
N GLU A 156 14.39 -0.30 22.85
CA GLU A 156 15.84 -0.29 23.10
C GLU A 156 16.61 -0.99 21.98
N PHE A 157 16.09 -2.11 21.44
CA PHE A 157 16.65 -2.79 20.27
C PHE A 157 16.82 -1.83 19.07
N TRP A 158 15.79 -1.06 18.78
CA TRP A 158 15.76 -0.13 17.63
C TRP A 158 16.73 1.02 17.82
N LYS A 159 16.79 1.57 19.03
CA LYS A 159 17.71 2.66 19.39
C LYS A 159 19.17 2.23 19.24
N GLN A 160 19.51 1.02 19.72
CA GLN A 160 20.87 0.49 19.61
C GLN A 160 21.28 0.13 18.18
N ASN A 161 20.33 -0.19 17.32
CA ASN A 161 20.56 -0.66 15.96
C ASN A 161 20.09 0.32 14.88
N GLN A 162 19.81 1.56 15.22
CA GLN A 162 19.21 2.57 14.34
C GLN A 162 19.94 2.71 12.98
N THR A 163 21.27 2.67 12.98
CA THR A 163 22.07 2.80 11.75
C THR A 163 22.01 1.58 10.83
N ARG A 164 21.52 0.45 11.32
CA ARG A 164 21.39 -0.81 10.55
C ARG A 164 20.05 -0.91 9.83
N PHE A 165 19.02 -0.19 10.28
CA PHE A 165 17.69 -0.15 9.67
C PHE A 165 17.55 1.11 8.82
N ASN A 166 18.12 1.07 7.60
CA ASN A 166 18.03 2.19 6.67
C ASN A 166 16.65 2.20 5.98
N ILE A 167 15.89 3.25 6.24
CA ILE A 167 14.56 3.44 5.63
C ILE A 167 14.66 3.60 4.11
N ASP A 168 15.74 4.21 3.59
CA ASP A 168 15.91 4.47 2.15
C ASP A 168 16.02 3.19 1.31
N THR A 169 16.32 2.06 1.93
CA THR A 169 16.44 0.75 1.26
C THR A 169 15.19 -0.11 1.36
N ARG A 170 14.14 0.38 2.00
CA ARG A 170 12.84 -0.32 2.05
C ARG A 170 12.22 -0.45 0.66
N VAL A 171 11.40 -1.48 0.49
CA VAL A 171 10.73 -1.78 -0.78
C VAL A 171 9.90 -0.60 -1.30
N ASP A 172 9.17 0.10 -0.43
CA ASP A 172 8.35 1.25 -0.77
C ASP A 172 9.19 2.39 -1.35
N VAL A 173 10.29 2.75 -0.70
CA VAL A 173 11.17 3.84 -1.13
C VAL A 173 11.90 3.48 -2.44
N THR A 174 12.44 2.26 -2.51
CA THR A 174 13.20 1.82 -3.70
C THR A 174 12.32 1.62 -4.93
N LEU A 175 11.12 1.05 -4.77
CA LEU A 175 10.16 0.88 -5.86
C LEU A 175 9.72 2.22 -6.43
N MET A 176 9.41 3.19 -5.55
CA MET A 176 9.02 4.53 -5.95
C MET A 176 10.15 5.26 -6.70
N ALA A 177 11.40 5.13 -6.25
CA ALA A 177 12.56 5.72 -6.93
C ALA A 177 12.75 5.13 -8.34
N ASN A 178 12.62 3.82 -8.49
CA ASN A 178 12.76 3.15 -9.79
C ASN A 178 11.65 3.53 -10.77
N LEU A 179 10.41 3.65 -10.28
CA LEU A 179 9.29 4.07 -11.11
C LEU A 179 9.38 5.54 -11.55
N ARG A 180 9.90 6.43 -10.69
CA ARG A 180 10.22 7.81 -11.09
C ARG A 180 11.26 7.84 -12.22
N ALA A 181 12.26 6.99 -12.14
CA ALA A 181 13.34 6.94 -13.13
C ALA A 181 12.83 6.49 -14.51
N ILE A 182 12.06 5.39 -14.60
CA ILE A 182 11.51 4.93 -15.88
C ILE A 182 10.49 5.93 -16.45
N ARG A 183 9.63 6.53 -15.60
CA ARG A 183 8.73 7.60 -16.02
C ARG A 183 9.47 8.76 -16.68
N LYS A 184 10.51 9.26 -16.02
CA LYS A 184 11.34 10.37 -16.54
C LYS A 184 12.01 10.02 -17.88
N LEU A 185 12.44 8.77 -18.03
CA LEU A 185 13.04 8.26 -19.26
C LEU A 185 12.02 8.27 -20.41
N LEU A 186 10.83 7.70 -20.20
CA LEU A 186 9.77 7.64 -21.21
C LEU A 186 9.26 9.03 -21.60
N LEU A 187 9.03 9.93 -20.63
CA LEU A 187 8.62 11.31 -20.92
C LEU A 187 9.65 12.04 -21.79
N LYS A 188 10.95 11.93 -21.46
CA LYS A 188 12.02 12.52 -22.28
C LYS A 188 12.13 11.89 -23.67
N SER A 189 11.87 10.60 -23.79
CA SER A 189 11.88 9.90 -25.07
C SER A 189 10.80 10.45 -26.00
N ILE A 190 9.56 10.63 -25.49
CA ILE A 190 8.45 11.20 -26.25
C ILE A 190 8.74 12.67 -26.59
N GLU A 191 9.17 13.48 -25.62
CA GLU A 191 9.49 14.90 -25.82
C GLU A 191 10.53 15.13 -26.92
N LYS A 192 11.58 14.32 -26.98
CA LYS A 192 12.63 14.41 -28.02
C LYS A 192 12.10 14.12 -29.41
N ARG A 193 11.06 13.29 -29.56
CA ARG A 193 10.44 12.95 -30.85
C ARG A 193 9.40 13.94 -31.30
N ASP A 194 8.72 14.57 -30.35
CA ASP A 194 7.68 15.57 -30.60
C ASP A 194 8.26 16.95 -30.87
N VAL A 195 9.03 17.05 -31.98
CA VAL A 195 9.74 18.28 -32.39
C VAL A 195 8.75 19.42 -32.67
N GLU A 196 7.59 19.12 -33.19
CA GLU A 196 6.53 20.09 -33.54
C GLU A 196 5.63 20.45 -32.33
N LYS A 197 5.90 19.89 -31.15
CA LYS A 197 5.10 20.10 -29.92
C LYS A 197 3.60 19.90 -30.11
N GLN A 198 3.23 18.84 -30.83
CA GLN A 198 1.85 18.47 -31.09
C GLN A 198 1.16 17.82 -29.88
N ILE A 199 1.97 17.30 -28.94
CA ILE A 199 1.51 16.62 -27.73
C ILE A 199 1.76 17.55 -26.54
N ASP A 200 0.73 18.01 -25.86
CA ASP A 200 0.89 18.79 -24.65
C ASP A 200 1.45 17.96 -23.50
N ASP A 201 2.00 18.63 -22.48
CA ASP A 201 2.64 17.99 -21.35
C ASP A 201 1.66 17.12 -20.55
N GLN A 202 0.39 17.50 -20.48
CA GLN A 202 -0.63 16.76 -19.76
C GLN A 202 -0.92 15.43 -20.47
N LEU A 203 -1.20 15.45 -21.77
CA LEU A 203 -1.47 14.26 -22.55
C LEU A 203 -0.27 13.31 -22.56
N ARG A 204 0.97 13.86 -22.63
CA ARG A 204 2.20 13.08 -22.52
C ARG A 204 2.31 12.35 -21.19
N CYS A 205 1.99 13.03 -20.08
CA CYS A 205 1.96 12.43 -18.76
C CYS A 205 0.88 11.35 -18.65
N GLU A 206 -0.34 11.61 -19.12
CA GLU A 206 -1.44 10.64 -19.12
C GLU A 206 -1.06 9.35 -19.88
N ILE A 207 -0.45 9.47 -21.07
CA ILE A 207 0.00 8.32 -21.87
C ILE A 207 1.04 7.48 -21.10
N VAL A 208 2.07 8.12 -20.54
CA VAL A 208 3.14 7.40 -19.81
C VAL A 208 2.59 6.76 -18.52
N HIS A 209 1.72 7.46 -17.80
CA HIS A 209 1.09 6.91 -16.59
C HIS A 209 0.16 5.74 -16.91
N GLY A 210 -0.62 5.84 -18.00
CA GLY A 210 -1.48 4.75 -18.48
C GLY A 210 -0.66 3.51 -18.85
N LEU A 211 0.43 3.67 -19.60
CA LEU A 211 1.33 2.57 -19.97
C LEU A 211 1.97 1.89 -18.75
N LEU A 212 2.53 2.68 -17.82
CA LEU A 212 3.16 2.16 -16.61
C LEU A 212 2.14 1.47 -15.70
N GLY A 213 0.97 2.07 -15.54
CA GLY A 213 -0.10 1.53 -14.72
C GLY A 213 -0.60 0.17 -15.20
N ARG A 214 -0.90 0.06 -16.49
CA ARG A 214 -1.27 -1.23 -17.11
C ARG A 214 -0.16 -2.26 -16.93
N SER A 215 1.08 -1.87 -17.11
CA SER A 215 2.21 -2.78 -16.98
C SER A 215 2.37 -3.33 -15.56
N ILE A 216 2.20 -2.49 -14.54
CA ILE A 216 2.22 -2.89 -13.13
C ILE A 216 1.06 -3.85 -12.84
N LEU A 217 -0.15 -3.54 -13.32
CA LEU A 217 -1.30 -4.40 -13.11
C LEU A 217 -1.13 -5.77 -13.79
N ILE A 218 -0.65 -5.81 -15.03
CA ILE A 218 -0.39 -7.08 -15.73
C ILE A 218 0.67 -7.89 -14.98
N LYS A 219 1.71 -7.26 -14.49
CA LYS A 219 2.74 -7.92 -13.66
C LYS A 219 2.17 -8.44 -12.35
N TYR A 220 1.33 -7.65 -11.67
CA TYR A 220 0.62 -8.09 -10.46
C TYR A 220 -0.23 -9.35 -10.75
N LEU A 221 -1.04 -9.34 -11.81
CA LEU A 221 -1.88 -10.48 -12.19
C LEU A 221 -1.04 -11.69 -12.64
N GLU A 222 0.07 -11.46 -13.37
CA GLU A 222 0.97 -12.51 -13.84
C GLU A 222 1.67 -13.25 -12.70
N GLU A 223 2.10 -12.53 -11.67
CA GLU A 223 2.86 -13.10 -10.55
C GLU A 223 1.98 -13.70 -9.46
N ARG A 224 0.68 -13.36 -9.46
CA ARG A 224 -0.24 -13.88 -8.46
C ARG A 224 -0.52 -15.37 -8.69
N THR A 225 -0.15 -16.18 -7.69
CA THR A 225 -0.30 -17.63 -7.72
C THR A 225 -1.02 -18.13 -6.48
N ASP A 226 -1.80 -19.19 -6.62
CA ASP A 226 -2.35 -19.94 -5.49
C ASP A 226 -1.30 -20.92 -4.89
N SER A 227 -1.67 -21.58 -3.81
CA SER A 227 -0.82 -22.58 -3.14
C SER A 227 -0.44 -23.78 -4.02
N THR A 228 -1.13 -24.00 -5.15
CA THR A 228 -0.85 -25.06 -6.14
C THR A 228 0.02 -24.55 -7.30
N GLY A 229 0.41 -23.27 -7.31
CA GLY A 229 1.19 -22.62 -8.37
C GLY A 229 0.37 -22.24 -9.61
N LYS A 230 -0.98 -22.26 -9.54
CA LYS A 230 -1.82 -21.76 -10.63
C LYS A 230 -1.85 -20.24 -10.60
N THR A 231 -1.71 -19.66 -11.77
CA THR A 231 -1.70 -18.21 -11.98
C THR A 231 -3.09 -17.68 -12.36
N VAL A 232 -3.27 -16.35 -12.34
CA VAL A 232 -4.48 -15.67 -12.84
C VAL A 232 -4.67 -16.02 -14.32
N PHE A 233 -3.65 -15.80 -15.13
CA PHE A 233 -3.74 -16.07 -16.56
C PHE A 233 -3.76 -17.58 -16.89
N PRO A 234 -4.57 -18.00 -17.90
CA PRO A 234 -4.52 -19.37 -18.39
C PRO A 234 -3.14 -19.76 -18.91
N ASN A 235 -2.89 -21.06 -18.97
CA ASN A 235 -1.66 -21.57 -19.58
C ASN A 235 -1.53 -21.06 -21.02
N ASP A 236 -0.31 -20.66 -21.40
CA ASP A 236 0.02 -20.12 -22.73
C ASP A 236 -0.78 -18.87 -23.14
N PHE A 237 -1.26 -18.11 -22.15
CA PHE A 237 -2.04 -16.90 -22.41
C PHE A 237 -1.28 -15.90 -23.30
N PHE A 238 -0.03 -15.59 -22.97
CA PHE A 238 0.79 -14.64 -23.70
C PHE A 238 1.21 -15.14 -25.09
N GLY A 239 1.29 -16.45 -25.28
CA GLY A 239 1.57 -17.11 -26.56
C GLY A 239 0.51 -16.85 -27.64
N LYS A 240 -0.71 -16.47 -27.23
CA LYS A 240 -1.78 -16.06 -28.16
C LYS A 240 -1.49 -14.73 -28.86
N PHE A 241 -0.75 -13.83 -28.22
CA PHE A 241 -0.43 -12.49 -28.75
C PHE A 241 0.88 -12.48 -29.51
N LEU A 242 1.90 -13.17 -28.98
CA LEU A 242 3.20 -13.29 -29.63
C LEU A 242 3.69 -14.74 -29.54
N HIS A 243 3.94 -15.36 -30.67
CA HIS A 243 4.39 -16.74 -30.74
C HIS A 243 5.64 -16.99 -29.87
N GLY A 244 5.54 -17.95 -28.96
CA GLY A 244 6.62 -18.29 -28.02
C GLY A 244 6.72 -17.42 -26.77
N ALA A 245 5.91 -16.38 -26.63
CA ALA A 245 5.87 -15.56 -25.43
C ALA A 245 5.31 -16.37 -24.24
N LYS A 246 6.02 -16.35 -23.12
CA LYS A 246 5.64 -17.01 -21.86
C LYS A 246 5.23 -16.02 -20.78
N LYS A 247 5.69 -14.80 -20.88
CA LYS A 247 5.51 -13.73 -19.91
C LYS A 247 5.08 -12.43 -20.60
N TYR A 248 4.51 -11.52 -19.82
CA TYR A 248 4.17 -10.18 -20.29
C TYR A 248 5.38 -9.46 -20.93
N THR A 249 6.55 -9.57 -20.29
CA THR A 249 7.77 -8.96 -20.81
C THR A 249 8.15 -9.44 -22.22
N ASP A 250 7.80 -10.67 -22.59
CA ASP A 250 8.06 -11.18 -23.93
C ASP A 250 7.16 -10.49 -24.96
N VAL A 251 5.91 -10.21 -24.61
CA VAL A 251 4.93 -9.54 -25.49
C VAL A 251 5.35 -8.11 -25.82
N LEU A 252 6.04 -7.41 -24.90
CA LEU A 252 6.55 -6.06 -25.12
C LEU A 252 7.59 -5.96 -26.28
N ALA A 253 8.12 -7.09 -26.74
CA ALA A 253 9.02 -7.14 -27.89
C ALA A 253 8.33 -6.76 -29.21
N ASP A 254 6.99 -6.80 -29.28
CA ASP A 254 6.21 -6.38 -30.44
C ASP A 254 5.07 -5.44 -30.05
N LYS A 255 5.09 -4.23 -30.61
CA LYS A 255 4.12 -3.17 -30.32
C LYS A 255 2.69 -3.58 -30.66
N GLN A 256 2.48 -4.24 -31.81
CA GLN A 256 1.13 -4.63 -32.22
C GLN A 256 0.56 -5.68 -31.28
N SER A 257 1.34 -6.68 -30.90
CA SER A 257 0.99 -7.72 -29.91
C SER A 257 0.69 -7.12 -28.55
N THR A 258 1.50 -6.15 -28.09
CA THR A 258 1.31 -5.44 -26.82
C THR A 258 -0.06 -4.73 -26.78
N TYR A 259 -0.40 -3.96 -27.80
CA TYR A 259 -1.69 -3.26 -27.83
C TYR A 259 -2.89 -4.17 -28.07
N THR A 260 -2.69 -5.33 -28.72
CA THR A 260 -3.73 -6.37 -28.82
C THR A 260 -4.00 -7.01 -27.44
N LEU A 261 -2.96 -7.27 -26.67
CA LEU A 261 -3.08 -7.71 -25.26
C LEU A 261 -3.83 -6.67 -24.42
N PHE A 262 -3.46 -5.40 -24.52
CA PHE A 262 -4.12 -4.33 -23.76
C PHE A 262 -5.62 -4.25 -24.07
N ALA A 263 -6.00 -4.33 -25.34
CA ALA A 263 -7.40 -4.30 -25.77
C ALA A 263 -8.21 -5.50 -25.24
N GLU A 264 -7.64 -6.72 -25.25
CA GLU A 264 -8.31 -7.90 -24.69
C GLU A 264 -8.52 -7.79 -23.17
N LEU A 265 -7.53 -7.25 -22.45
CA LEU A 265 -7.64 -7.05 -21.01
C LEU A 265 -8.63 -5.93 -20.65
N GLU A 266 -8.70 -4.86 -21.47
CA GLU A 266 -9.69 -3.80 -21.31
C GLU A 266 -11.11 -4.33 -21.46
N GLU A 267 -11.37 -5.13 -22.49
CA GLU A 267 -12.68 -5.75 -22.73
C GLU A 267 -13.05 -6.70 -21.56
N ARG A 268 -12.09 -7.52 -21.11
CA ARG A 268 -12.33 -8.54 -20.09
C ARG A 268 -12.61 -7.96 -18.71
N PHE A 269 -11.84 -6.97 -18.29
CA PHE A 269 -11.89 -6.39 -16.94
C PHE A 269 -12.73 -5.11 -16.84
N ASN A 270 -13.51 -4.79 -17.85
CA ASN A 270 -14.46 -3.68 -17.85
C ASN A 270 -13.84 -2.28 -17.79
N GLY A 271 -12.99 -1.94 -18.75
CA GLY A 271 -12.65 -0.56 -19.17
C GLY A 271 -11.98 0.40 -18.15
N ASP A 272 -12.46 0.47 -16.92
CA ASP A 272 -11.94 1.42 -15.92
C ASP A 272 -10.51 1.08 -15.47
N MET A 273 -10.09 -0.19 -15.62
CA MET A 273 -8.77 -0.68 -15.20
C MET A 273 -7.69 -0.52 -16.26
N PHE A 274 -8.06 -0.56 -17.54
CA PHE A 274 -7.12 -0.56 -18.66
C PHE A 274 -7.45 0.50 -19.73
N PRO A 275 -7.87 1.72 -19.38
CA PRO A 275 -8.29 2.66 -20.41
C PRO A 275 -7.09 2.96 -21.33
N LEU A 276 -7.29 2.66 -22.61
CA LEU A 276 -6.38 3.13 -23.65
C LEU A 276 -6.65 4.61 -23.89
N ILE A 277 -5.59 5.40 -23.80
CA ILE A 277 -5.67 6.83 -24.03
C ILE A 277 -5.71 7.08 -25.54
N GLU A 278 -6.55 8.01 -25.98
CA GLU A 278 -6.63 8.39 -27.37
C GLU A 278 -5.26 8.77 -27.93
N ASN A 279 -4.91 8.24 -29.10
CA ASN A 279 -3.62 8.40 -29.76
C ASN A 279 -2.38 7.78 -29.05
N GLU A 280 -2.55 7.11 -27.92
CA GLU A 280 -1.42 6.49 -27.19
C GLU A 280 -0.60 5.56 -28.09
N LYS A 281 -1.29 4.72 -28.88
CA LYS A 281 -0.65 3.77 -29.80
C LYS A 281 0.21 4.46 -30.84
N ASP A 282 -0.12 5.67 -31.26
CA ASP A 282 0.64 6.42 -32.24
C ASP A 282 1.87 7.11 -31.61
N VAL A 283 1.74 7.54 -30.37
CA VAL A 283 2.79 8.23 -29.59
C VAL A 283 3.86 7.27 -29.08
N ILE A 284 3.46 6.13 -28.50
CA ILE A 284 4.38 5.12 -27.99
C ILE A 284 5.01 4.35 -29.13
N THR A 285 6.34 4.25 -29.13
CA THR A 285 7.11 3.51 -30.13
C THR A 285 7.59 2.16 -29.59
N GLN A 286 8.07 1.29 -30.50
CA GLN A 286 8.71 0.04 -30.08
C GLN A 286 9.93 0.28 -29.19
N SER A 287 10.66 1.38 -29.39
CA SER A 287 11.80 1.75 -28.53
C SER A 287 11.36 2.01 -27.09
N ASP A 288 10.22 2.69 -26.86
CA ASP A 288 9.69 2.95 -25.52
C ASP A 288 9.26 1.64 -24.83
N LEU A 289 8.66 0.70 -25.60
CA LEU A 289 8.30 -0.61 -25.08
C LEU A 289 9.54 -1.46 -24.76
N THR A 290 10.63 -1.32 -25.54
CA THR A 290 11.89 -2.00 -25.26
C THR A 290 12.54 -1.46 -23.98
N GLU A 291 12.51 -0.15 -23.74
CA GLU A 291 12.99 0.45 -22.48
C GLU A 291 12.17 -0.06 -21.28
N LEU A 292 10.85 -0.11 -21.44
CA LEU A 292 9.96 -0.67 -20.43
C LEU A 292 10.23 -2.16 -20.18
N GLN A 293 10.42 -2.95 -21.24
CA GLN A 293 10.80 -4.36 -21.15
C GLN A 293 12.10 -4.56 -20.38
N GLN A 294 13.14 -3.81 -20.74
CA GLN A 294 14.45 -3.86 -20.07
C GLN A 294 14.34 -3.46 -18.61
N PHE A 295 13.53 -2.44 -18.31
CA PHE A 295 13.25 -2.03 -16.95
C PHE A 295 12.60 -3.17 -16.15
N LEU A 296 11.55 -3.80 -16.68
CA LEU A 296 10.85 -4.91 -16.02
C LEU A 296 11.70 -6.19 -15.89
N LEU A 297 12.66 -6.39 -16.79
CA LEU A 297 13.66 -7.47 -16.71
C LEU A 297 14.85 -7.15 -15.79
N GLY A 298 14.99 -5.88 -15.35
CA GLY A 298 16.12 -5.42 -14.56
C GLY A 298 17.44 -5.35 -15.30
N THR A 299 17.39 -5.23 -16.61
CA THR A 299 18.58 -5.13 -17.49
C THR A 299 18.86 -3.70 -17.96
N SER A 300 18.00 -2.74 -17.63
CA SER A 300 18.15 -1.33 -17.99
C SER A 300 19.19 -0.66 -17.07
N GLU A 301 20.20 -0.04 -17.67
CA GLU A 301 21.09 0.91 -17.00
C GLU A 301 20.39 2.27 -16.90
N LEU A 302 19.62 2.48 -15.85
CA LEU A 302 19.10 3.80 -15.55
C LEU A 302 20.26 4.74 -15.19
N ALA A 303 20.24 5.97 -15.72
CA ALA A 303 21.33 6.96 -15.75
C ALA A 303 21.97 7.37 -14.39
N SER A 304 21.70 6.69 -13.30
CA SER A 304 22.17 6.98 -11.93
C SER A 304 23.14 5.93 -11.35
N GLN A 305 23.81 5.10 -12.14
CA GLN A 305 24.75 4.08 -11.65
C GLN A 305 24.20 3.06 -10.62
N GLN A 306 22.93 3.12 -10.27
CA GLN A 306 22.25 2.10 -9.48
C GLN A 306 21.67 1.05 -10.42
N MET A 307 22.12 -0.19 -10.26
CA MET A 307 21.50 -1.33 -10.94
C MET A 307 20.00 -1.32 -10.67
N VAL A 308 19.21 -1.46 -11.73
CA VAL A 308 17.77 -1.64 -11.57
C VAL A 308 17.54 -2.94 -10.82
N ILE A 309 16.94 -2.84 -9.65
CA ILE A 309 16.66 -4.00 -8.78
C ILE A 309 15.26 -4.60 -9.02
N TRP A 310 14.67 -4.30 -10.20
CA TRP A 310 13.31 -4.77 -10.53
C TRP A 310 13.10 -6.28 -10.41
N PRO A 311 14.04 -7.17 -10.78
CA PRO A 311 13.88 -8.61 -10.58
C PRO A 311 13.73 -9.04 -9.11
N LEU A 312 14.10 -8.16 -8.16
CA LEU A 312 13.91 -8.42 -6.73
C LEU A 312 12.48 -8.15 -6.27
N TYR A 313 11.70 -7.33 -7.01
CA TYR A 313 10.30 -7.09 -6.69
C TYR A 313 9.44 -8.32 -6.96
N SER A 314 8.49 -8.54 -6.05
CA SER A 314 7.44 -9.54 -6.22
C SER A 314 6.10 -8.88 -6.00
N PHE A 315 5.36 -8.67 -7.07
CA PHE A 315 4.02 -8.08 -6.99
C PHE A 315 3.02 -8.96 -6.26
N ASN A 316 3.29 -10.26 -6.12
CA ASN A 316 2.50 -11.15 -5.27
C ASN A 316 2.66 -10.83 -3.78
N ALA A 317 3.84 -10.34 -3.36
CA ALA A 317 4.13 -10.04 -1.96
C ALA A 317 3.92 -8.55 -1.61
N ILE A 318 4.16 -7.64 -2.56
CA ILE A 318 4.04 -6.19 -2.34
C ILE A 318 2.60 -5.84 -1.90
N PRO A 319 2.45 -5.09 -0.79
CA PRO A 319 1.13 -4.67 -0.33
C PRO A 319 0.41 -3.77 -1.35
N ILE A 320 -0.89 -3.96 -1.49
CA ILE A 320 -1.73 -3.17 -2.40
C ILE A 320 -1.67 -1.67 -2.11
N GLN A 321 -1.53 -1.29 -0.84
CA GLN A 321 -1.39 0.11 -0.44
C GLN A 321 -0.17 0.75 -1.10
N LEU A 322 0.93 -0.01 -1.23
CA LEU A 322 2.13 0.47 -1.89
C LEU A 322 1.91 0.64 -3.40
N ILE A 323 1.19 -0.28 -4.02
CA ILE A 323 0.83 -0.16 -5.45
C ILE A 323 -0.06 1.09 -5.67
N SER A 324 -1.01 1.35 -4.77
CA SER A 324 -1.84 2.56 -4.81
C SER A 324 -1.01 3.85 -4.72
N SER A 325 0.00 3.85 -3.85
CA SER A 325 0.92 4.99 -3.68
C SER A 325 1.76 5.31 -4.92
N ILE A 326 2.00 4.33 -5.78
CA ILE A 326 2.72 4.52 -7.06
C ILE A 326 1.97 5.49 -7.97
N TYR A 327 0.66 5.32 -8.05
CA TYR A 327 -0.17 6.17 -8.91
C TYR A 327 -0.29 7.59 -8.35
N GLU A 328 -0.44 7.73 -7.03
CA GLU A 328 -0.43 9.03 -6.37
C GLU A 328 0.87 9.81 -6.67
N LEU A 329 2.01 9.11 -6.62
CA LEU A 329 3.29 9.69 -6.99
C LEU A 329 3.31 10.19 -8.44
N PHE A 330 2.82 9.41 -9.39
CA PHE A 330 2.80 9.80 -10.80
C PHE A 330 1.96 11.05 -11.01
N PHE A 331 0.85 11.15 -10.31
CA PHE A 331 -0.04 12.28 -10.38
C PHE A 331 0.61 13.57 -9.86
N HIS A 332 1.16 13.56 -8.66
CA HIS A 332 1.80 14.73 -8.08
C HIS A 332 3.02 15.22 -8.87
N LEU A 333 3.73 14.31 -9.54
CA LEU A 333 4.85 14.67 -10.42
C LEU A 333 4.40 15.35 -11.73
N ALA A 334 3.14 15.22 -12.12
CA ALA A 334 2.60 15.91 -13.30
C ALA A 334 2.23 17.36 -13.01
N GLU A 335 1.86 17.70 -11.76
CA GLU A 335 1.44 19.04 -11.35
C GLU A 335 2.56 19.94 -10.85
N THR A 336 3.72 19.39 -10.51
CA THR A 336 4.84 20.15 -9.94
C THR A 336 5.99 20.27 -10.91
N ASP A 337 6.53 21.50 -11.03
CA ASP A 337 7.82 21.82 -11.68
C ASP A 337 8.91 20.83 -11.17
N PRO A 338 9.64 20.13 -12.07
CA PRO A 338 10.65 19.12 -11.69
C PRO A 338 11.72 19.64 -10.72
N ASP A 339 11.92 20.95 -10.65
CA ASP A 339 12.89 21.61 -9.77
C ASP A 339 12.29 22.04 -8.41
N LYS A 340 11.00 21.86 -8.19
CA LYS A 340 10.32 22.15 -6.92
C LYS A 340 9.90 20.87 -6.20
N GLU A 341 10.84 20.10 -5.71
CA GLU A 341 10.64 19.05 -4.69
C GLU A 341 10.21 19.68 -3.35
N LYS A 342 9.03 20.27 -3.29
CA LYS A 342 8.44 20.72 -2.03
C LYS A 342 7.10 20.03 -1.81
N GLY A 343 7.16 19.00 -0.93
CA GLY A 343 6.03 18.57 -0.13
C GLY A 343 4.84 18.04 -0.92
N THR A 344 5.05 16.99 -1.68
CA THR A 344 3.94 16.16 -2.14
C THR A 344 3.22 15.58 -0.92
N TYR A 345 1.94 15.87 -0.78
CA TYR A 345 1.12 15.48 0.36
C TYR A 345 0.67 14.00 0.25
N TYR A 346 1.65 13.10 0.09
CA TYR A 346 1.43 11.66 0.29
C TYR A 346 1.08 11.43 1.75
N THR A 347 -0.04 10.77 2.01
CA THR A 347 -0.37 10.38 3.39
C THR A 347 0.32 9.06 3.72
N PRO A 348 1.33 9.07 4.60
CA PRO A 348 2.02 7.84 4.99
C PRO A 348 1.05 6.80 5.54
N TYR A 349 1.20 5.54 5.10
CA TYR A 349 0.28 4.47 5.47
C TYR A 349 0.10 4.29 6.99
N HIS A 350 1.18 4.49 7.77
CA HIS A 350 1.08 4.39 9.24
C HIS A 350 0.14 5.43 9.85
N LEU A 351 0.03 6.63 9.25
CA LEU A 351 -0.95 7.64 9.67
C LEU A 351 -2.37 7.24 9.24
N VAL A 352 -2.52 6.71 8.03
CA VAL A 352 -3.81 6.16 7.57
C VAL A 352 -4.29 5.08 8.53
N SER A 353 -3.45 4.09 8.85
CA SER A 353 -3.80 3.01 9.76
C SER A 353 -4.19 3.52 11.14
N MET A 354 -3.42 4.48 11.68
CA MET A 354 -3.71 5.07 12.99
C MET A 354 -5.05 5.83 13.00
N LEU A 355 -5.35 6.66 11.99
CA LEU A 355 -6.64 7.34 11.91
C LEU A 355 -7.81 6.34 11.75
N MET A 356 -7.58 5.30 10.98
CA MET A 356 -8.56 4.23 10.79
C MET A 356 -8.81 3.43 12.07
N ASP A 357 -7.81 3.26 12.94
CA ASP A 357 -7.99 2.58 14.23
C ASP A 357 -8.95 3.35 15.16
N GLU A 358 -9.02 4.67 15.04
CA GLU A 358 -9.95 5.50 15.81
C GLU A 358 -11.41 5.38 15.35
N VAL A 359 -11.67 5.15 14.07
CA VAL A 359 -13.03 5.24 13.50
C VAL A 359 -13.55 3.92 12.93
N LEU A 360 -12.66 3.05 12.49
CA LEU A 360 -12.97 1.73 11.94
C LEU A 360 -11.87 0.74 12.35
N PRO A 361 -11.71 0.41 13.64
CA PRO A 361 -10.69 -0.56 14.08
C PRO A 361 -10.85 -1.89 13.35
N TRP A 362 -9.80 -2.72 13.31
CA TRP A 362 -9.88 -4.04 12.68
C TRP A 362 -10.89 -4.96 13.35
N ASP A 363 -10.95 -4.92 14.69
CA ASP A 363 -11.81 -5.75 15.48
C ASP A 363 -13.24 -5.22 15.57
N GLY A 364 -14.19 -6.12 15.67
CA GLY A 364 -15.62 -5.84 15.78
C GLY A 364 -16.44 -6.60 14.74
N PRO A 365 -17.76 -6.64 14.90
CA PRO A 365 -18.65 -7.29 13.94
C PRO A 365 -18.69 -6.50 12.63
N TYR A 366 -18.96 -7.20 11.54
CA TYR A 366 -19.27 -6.54 10.30
C TYR A 366 -20.63 -5.87 10.38
N THR A 367 -20.62 -4.56 10.16
CA THR A 367 -21.82 -3.76 9.92
C THR A 367 -21.57 -2.91 8.68
N PRO A 368 -22.47 -2.88 7.71
CA PRO A 368 -22.28 -2.03 6.53
C PRO A 368 -22.34 -0.55 6.95
N GLN A 369 -21.18 0.12 6.90
CA GLN A 369 -21.01 1.54 7.20
C GLN A 369 -20.63 2.28 5.92
N LYS A 370 -21.29 3.39 5.62
CA LYS A 370 -20.93 4.24 4.50
C LYS A 370 -19.80 5.19 4.87
N ILE A 371 -18.68 5.04 4.22
CA ILE A 371 -17.44 5.74 4.48
C ILE A 371 -17.13 6.65 3.30
N LEU A 372 -16.94 7.94 3.58
CA LEU A 372 -16.59 8.95 2.58
C LEU A 372 -15.19 9.52 2.86
N ASP A 373 -14.35 9.54 1.83
CA ASP A 373 -13.17 10.39 1.78
C ASP A 373 -13.46 11.58 0.85
N PRO A 374 -13.53 12.81 1.38
CA PRO A 374 -13.94 13.99 0.60
C PRO A 374 -12.80 14.62 -0.23
N ALA A 375 -11.58 14.11 -0.11
CA ALA A 375 -10.39 14.48 -0.90
C ALA A 375 -9.54 13.23 -1.11
N CYS A 376 -10.14 12.23 -1.78
CA CYS A 376 -9.66 10.85 -1.69
C CYS A 376 -8.31 10.57 -2.38
N GLY A 377 -7.84 11.47 -3.24
CA GLY A 377 -6.59 11.25 -3.96
C GLY A 377 -6.57 9.88 -4.65
N SER A 378 -5.52 9.10 -4.40
CA SER A 378 -5.36 7.73 -4.90
C SER A 378 -6.24 6.69 -4.19
N GLY A 379 -7.00 7.09 -3.16
CA GLY A 379 -7.93 6.23 -2.42
C GLY A 379 -7.30 5.44 -1.27
N ILE A 380 -6.18 5.86 -0.72
CA ILE A 380 -5.47 5.09 0.33
C ILE A 380 -6.35 4.85 1.58
N PHE A 381 -7.13 5.84 2.04
CA PHE A 381 -8.09 5.66 3.14
C PHE A 381 -9.23 4.71 2.73
N LEU A 382 -9.70 4.81 1.49
CA LEU A 382 -10.78 3.98 0.97
C LEU A 382 -10.35 2.51 0.83
N VAL A 383 -9.13 2.26 0.37
CA VAL A 383 -8.53 0.92 0.28
C VAL A 383 -8.42 0.30 1.67
N GLU A 384 -7.91 1.05 2.64
CA GLU A 384 -7.77 0.55 4.01
C GLU A 384 -9.14 0.31 4.67
N ALA A 385 -10.11 1.20 4.47
CA ALA A 385 -11.48 1.00 4.93
C ALA A 385 -12.10 -0.27 4.34
N TYR A 386 -11.93 -0.48 3.03
CA TYR A 386 -12.43 -1.66 2.35
C TYR A 386 -11.81 -2.95 2.90
N ARG A 387 -10.49 -2.98 3.08
CA ARG A 387 -9.78 -4.15 3.65
C ARG A 387 -10.32 -4.52 5.04
N ARG A 388 -10.52 -3.53 5.91
CA ARG A 388 -11.06 -3.74 7.27
C ARG A 388 -12.49 -4.26 7.25
N LEU A 389 -13.34 -3.70 6.39
CA LEU A 389 -14.71 -4.17 6.23
C LEU A 389 -14.77 -5.61 5.72
N VAL A 390 -13.95 -5.96 4.73
CA VAL A 390 -13.86 -7.33 4.20
C VAL A 390 -13.34 -8.30 5.27
N ALA A 391 -12.28 -7.93 6.01
CA ALA A 391 -11.75 -8.76 7.08
C ALA A 391 -12.80 -9.01 8.19
N ARG A 392 -13.54 -7.97 8.61
CA ARG A 392 -14.65 -8.11 9.56
C ARG A 392 -15.77 -8.98 9.00
N TRP A 393 -16.09 -8.84 7.71
CA TRP A 393 -17.11 -9.66 7.06
C TRP A 393 -16.72 -11.14 7.07
N ILE A 394 -15.48 -11.47 6.69
CA ILE A 394 -14.93 -12.84 6.72
C ILE A 394 -14.97 -13.38 8.16
N PHE A 395 -14.51 -12.59 9.14
CA PHE A 395 -14.50 -13.01 10.53
C PHE A 395 -15.91 -13.28 11.08
N THR A 396 -16.89 -12.43 10.73
CA THR A 396 -18.27 -12.55 11.19
C THR A 396 -19.00 -13.73 10.55
N ASN A 397 -18.82 -13.94 9.24
CA ASN A 397 -19.57 -14.93 8.48
C ASN A 397 -18.85 -16.28 8.38
N GLN A 398 -17.54 -16.34 8.65
CA GLN A 398 -16.71 -17.55 8.62
C GLN A 398 -16.93 -18.43 7.36
N PRO A 399 -16.93 -17.84 6.14
CA PRO A 399 -17.11 -18.60 4.91
C PRO A 399 -15.86 -19.44 4.63
N GLU A 400 -15.99 -20.52 3.84
CA GLU A 400 -14.83 -21.26 3.32
C GLU A 400 -13.96 -20.35 2.43
N SER A 401 -14.60 -19.48 1.62
CA SER A 401 -13.96 -18.43 0.83
C SER A 401 -14.96 -17.30 0.58
N ILE A 402 -14.47 -16.06 0.48
CA ILE A 402 -15.31 -14.93 0.09
C ILE A 402 -15.50 -14.91 -1.43
N GLY A 403 -16.75 -14.70 -1.89
CA GLY A 403 -17.07 -14.62 -3.30
C GLY A 403 -16.85 -13.21 -3.88
N SER A 404 -16.65 -13.12 -5.21
CA SER A 404 -16.55 -11.82 -5.91
C SER A 404 -17.77 -10.93 -5.70
N ASN A 405 -18.97 -11.52 -5.63
CA ASN A 405 -20.21 -10.76 -5.40
C ASN A 405 -20.26 -10.12 -4.01
N ASP A 406 -19.78 -10.80 -2.96
CA ASP A 406 -19.74 -10.25 -1.60
C ASP A 406 -18.77 -9.07 -1.53
N LEU A 407 -17.61 -9.21 -2.16
CA LEU A 407 -16.61 -8.16 -2.27
C LEU A 407 -17.15 -6.92 -3.00
N ILE A 408 -17.83 -7.12 -4.12
CA ILE A 408 -18.49 -6.06 -4.90
C ILE A 408 -19.58 -5.38 -4.07
N ASN A 409 -20.40 -6.16 -3.36
CA ASN A 409 -21.48 -5.62 -2.54
C ASN A 409 -20.94 -4.76 -1.38
N ILE A 410 -19.91 -5.21 -0.68
CA ILE A 410 -19.24 -4.43 0.38
C ILE A 410 -18.72 -3.12 -0.20
N MET A 411 -18.01 -3.17 -1.33
CA MET A 411 -17.43 -2.00 -1.96
C MET A 411 -18.50 -0.97 -2.37
N LYS A 412 -19.52 -1.41 -3.10
CA LYS A 412 -20.60 -0.53 -3.56
C LYS A 412 -21.44 0.05 -2.44
N ALA A 413 -21.67 -0.71 -1.37
CA ALA A 413 -22.49 -0.27 -0.26
C ALA A 413 -21.78 0.68 0.70
N CYS A 414 -20.45 0.52 0.85
CA CYS A 414 -19.73 1.13 1.96
C CYS A 414 -18.69 2.18 1.57
N ILE A 415 -18.10 2.13 0.37
CA ILE A 415 -16.90 2.92 0.02
C ILE A 415 -17.27 4.04 -0.95
N PHE A 416 -16.98 5.30 -0.55
CA PHE A 416 -17.28 6.50 -1.35
C PHE A 416 -16.12 7.48 -1.30
N GLY A 417 -15.83 8.14 -2.44
CA GLY A 417 -14.77 9.13 -2.53
C GLY A 417 -15.14 10.30 -3.44
N VAL A 418 -14.65 11.49 -3.08
CA VAL A 418 -14.75 12.69 -3.90
C VAL A 418 -13.35 13.26 -4.10
N ASP A 419 -13.03 13.70 -5.29
CA ASP A 419 -11.84 14.49 -5.57
C ASP A 419 -12.09 15.46 -6.72
N SER A 420 -11.50 16.64 -6.64
CA SER A 420 -11.57 17.66 -7.69
C SER A 420 -10.72 17.30 -8.91
N ASN A 421 -9.92 16.28 -8.80
CA ASN A 421 -9.02 15.80 -9.81
C ASN A 421 -9.50 14.49 -10.44
N LYS A 422 -9.72 14.52 -11.76
CA LYS A 422 -10.21 13.39 -12.53
C LYS A 422 -9.28 12.18 -12.50
N GLU A 423 -7.97 12.41 -12.55
CA GLU A 423 -6.98 11.33 -12.56
C GLU A 423 -6.88 10.67 -11.18
N ALA A 424 -6.95 11.45 -10.10
CA ALA A 424 -7.01 10.91 -8.74
C ALA A 424 -8.19 9.93 -8.58
N ILE A 425 -9.36 10.29 -9.06
CA ILE A 425 -10.56 9.44 -9.04
C ILE A 425 -10.37 8.13 -9.83
N ARG A 426 -9.71 8.19 -10.99
CA ARG A 426 -9.36 6.97 -11.77
C ARG A 426 -8.40 6.07 -11.00
N ILE A 427 -7.40 6.68 -10.35
CA ILE A 427 -6.43 5.95 -9.53
C ILE A 427 -7.12 5.31 -8.32
N ALA A 428 -8.03 6.02 -7.66
CA ALA A 428 -8.81 5.46 -6.56
C ALA A 428 -9.64 4.24 -7.00
N SER A 429 -10.28 4.32 -8.17
CA SER A 429 -11.02 3.18 -8.76
C SER A 429 -10.11 1.98 -9.02
N PHE A 430 -8.93 2.23 -9.57
CA PHE A 430 -7.92 1.22 -9.80
C PHE A 430 -7.42 0.58 -8.50
N SER A 431 -7.07 1.39 -7.51
CA SER A 431 -6.58 0.93 -6.19
C SER A 431 -7.60 0.04 -5.48
N LEU A 432 -8.88 0.43 -5.51
CA LEU A 432 -9.97 -0.36 -4.94
C LEU A 432 -10.18 -1.68 -5.68
N SER A 433 -10.06 -1.68 -7.00
CA SER A 433 -10.17 -2.89 -7.81
C SER A 433 -9.03 -3.87 -7.54
N LEU A 434 -7.80 -3.37 -7.37
CA LEU A 434 -6.67 -4.18 -6.93
C LEU A 434 -6.87 -4.74 -5.53
N ALA A 435 -7.37 -3.92 -4.59
CA ALA A 435 -7.65 -4.36 -3.23
C ALA A 435 -8.67 -5.52 -3.20
N MET A 436 -9.63 -5.54 -4.13
CA MET A 436 -10.56 -6.66 -4.27
C MET A 436 -9.86 -7.95 -4.71
N CYS A 437 -8.88 -7.85 -5.61
CA CYS A 437 -8.11 -9.02 -6.05
C CYS A 437 -7.32 -9.69 -4.92
N ASP A 438 -6.94 -8.96 -3.87
CA ASP A 438 -6.18 -9.51 -2.74
C ASP A 438 -6.96 -10.59 -1.95
N PHE A 439 -8.27 -10.58 -2.05
CA PHE A 439 -9.16 -11.53 -1.36
C PHE A 439 -9.66 -12.68 -2.24
N LEU A 440 -9.27 -12.72 -3.51
CA LEU A 440 -9.74 -13.72 -4.46
C LEU A 440 -8.63 -14.68 -4.87
N GLU A 441 -9.01 -15.93 -5.04
CA GLU A 441 -8.15 -16.92 -5.69
C GLU A 441 -7.80 -16.51 -7.12
N PRO A 442 -6.58 -16.74 -7.61
CA PRO A 442 -6.13 -16.30 -8.93
C PRO A 442 -7.08 -16.68 -10.07
N ARG A 443 -7.61 -17.89 -10.08
CA ARG A 443 -8.55 -18.35 -11.12
C ARG A 443 -9.90 -17.66 -11.06
N THR A 444 -10.38 -17.33 -9.87
CA THR A 444 -11.63 -16.57 -9.69
C THR A 444 -11.52 -15.19 -10.30
N ILE A 445 -10.33 -14.54 -10.21
CA ILE A 445 -10.06 -13.26 -10.85
C ILE A 445 -10.23 -13.38 -12.36
N TRP A 446 -9.71 -14.44 -12.98
CA TRP A 446 -9.81 -14.63 -14.41
C TRP A 446 -11.19 -15.07 -14.86
N ASP A 447 -11.78 -16.08 -14.20
CA ASP A 447 -12.96 -16.78 -14.70
C ASP A 447 -14.27 -16.01 -14.42
N SER A 448 -14.37 -15.28 -13.31
CA SER A 448 -15.64 -14.73 -12.85
C SER A 448 -15.62 -13.27 -12.40
N LEU A 449 -14.43 -12.65 -12.20
CA LEU A 449 -14.40 -11.28 -11.71
C LEU A 449 -14.70 -10.29 -12.84
N GLN A 450 -15.75 -9.51 -12.64
CA GLN A 450 -16.00 -8.26 -13.39
C GLN A 450 -15.90 -7.11 -12.39
N PHE A 451 -14.92 -6.25 -12.58
CA PHE A 451 -14.77 -5.10 -11.69
C PHE A 451 -16.01 -4.21 -11.71
N PRO A 452 -16.48 -3.74 -10.55
CA PRO A 452 -17.60 -2.84 -10.50
C PRO A 452 -17.24 -1.49 -11.13
N ARG A 453 -18.17 -0.89 -11.84
CA ARG A 453 -18.05 0.52 -12.23
C ARG A 453 -18.21 1.37 -10.98
N LEU A 454 -17.13 2.03 -10.56
CA LEU A 454 -17.10 2.90 -9.38
C LEU A 454 -17.24 4.37 -9.76
N LEU A 455 -16.76 4.75 -10.94
CA LEU A 455 -16.85 6.12 -11.45
C LEU A 455 -18.30 6.54 -11.60
N HIS A 456 -18.61 7.73 -11.08
CA HIS A 456 -19.96 8.33 -11.00
C HIS A 456 -20.96 7.64 -10.06
N TYR A 457 -20.64 6.48 -9.46
CA TYR A 457 -21.51 5.78 -8.52
C TYR A 457 -21.01 5.81 -7.07
N ASN A 458 -19.72 5.59 -6.89
CA ASN A 458 -19.04 5.58 -5.60
C ASN A 458 -17.90 6.60 -5.54
N LEU A 459 -17.29 6.90 -6.68
CA LEU A 459 -16.18 7.83 -6.83
C LEU A 459 -16.61 8.97 -7.74
N PHE A 460 -16.51 10.20 -7.24
CA PHE A 460 -17.07 11.40 -7.85
C PHE A 460 -15.97 12.41 -8.15
N HIS A 461 -15.83 12.78 -9.42
CA HIS A 461 -14.99 13.88 -9.85
C HIS A 461 -15.74 15.19 -9.65
N ASN A 462 -15.65 15.80 -8.48
CA ASN A 462 -16.37 17.03 -8.12
C ASN A 462 -15.58 17.85 -7.09
N ASP A 463 -15.86 19.15 -7.01
CA ASP A 463 -15.52 19.94 -5.83
C ASP A 463 -16.41 19.47 -4.66
N PHE A 464 -15.81 19.17 -3.51
CA PHE A 464 -16.55 18.72 -2.32
C PHE A 464 -17.63 19.71 -1.85
N PHE A 465 -17.53 20.97 -2.24
CA PHE A 465 -18.48 22.03 -1.90
C PHE A 465 -19.62 22.19 -2.90
N ASP A 466 -19.62 21.47 -4.01
CA ASP A 466 -20.74 21.42 -4.94
C ASP A 466 -21.92 20.72 -4.30
N ARG A 467 -23.14 21.34 -4.44
CA ARG A 467 -24.36 20.84 -3.80
C ARG A 467 -25.26 20.02 -4.72
N ASP A 468 -25.04 20.09 -6.02
CA ASP A 468 -25.88 19.42 -7.01
C ASP A 468 -25.33 18.03 -7.41
N CYS A 469 -24.53 17.41 -6.50
CA CYS A 469 -23.84 16.15 -6.76
C CYS A 469 -24.52 14.96 -6.09
N GLU A 470 -24.45 13.80 -6.73
CA GLU A 470 -25.07 12.57 -6.25
C GLU A 470 -24.56 12.09 -4.88
N PHE A 471 -23.32 12.46 -4.49
CA PHE A 471 -22.79 12.10 -3.19
C PHE A 471 -23.51 12.82 -2.03
N GLU A 472 -24.13 13.99 -2.24
CA GLU A 472 -24.91 14.70 -1.22
C GLU A 472 -26.18 13.99 -0.78
N GLN A 473 -26.74 13.16 -1.65
CA GLN A 473 -28.02 12.49 -1.39
C GLN A 473 -27.90 11.26 -0.49
N ARG A 474 -26.72 11.07 0.15
CA ARG A 474 -26.40 9.89 0.96
C ARG A 474 -26.10 10.28 2.40
N ASP A 475 -26.60 9.51 3.34
CA ASP A 475 -26.17 9.60 4.73
C ASP A 475 -24.88 8.79 4.90
N TYR A 476 -23.83 9.43 5.43
CA TYR A 476 -22.55 8.77 5.71
C TYR A 476 -22.41 8.52 7.22
N ASP A 477 -21.81 7.37 7.56
CA ASP A 477 -21.50 7.00 8.93
C ASP A 477 -20.12 7.48 9.36
N ILE A 478 -19.18 7.52 8.42
CA ILE A 478 -17.79 7.96 8.65
C ILE A 478 -17.36 8.88 7.51
N VAL A 479 -16.77 10.03 7.86
CA VAL A 479 -16.03 10.87 6.93
C VAL A 479 -14.57 10.92 7.38
N ILE A 480 -13.65 10.43 6.54
CA ILE A 480 -12.23 10.31 6.86
C ILE A 480 -11.38 10.78 5.70
N GLY A 481 -10.24 11.40 5.96
CA GLY A 481 -9.32 11.80 4.89
C GLY A 481 -8.26 12.78 5.33
N ASN A 482 -7.47 13.23 4.35
CA ASN A 482 -6.47 14.28 4.46
C ASN A 482 -6.84 15.46 3.55
N PRO A 483 -7.74 16.37 3.99
CA PRO A 483 -8.13 17.53 3.18
C PRO A 483 -6.95 18.41 2.80
N PRO A 484 -7.02 19.17 1.67
CA PRO A 484 -5.92 20.04 1.24
C PRO A 484 -5.53 21.06 2.32
N TRP A 485 -4.22 21.34 2.47
CA TRP A 485 -3.66 22.24 3.50
C TRP A 485 -3.39 23.66 2.97
N GLU A 486 -4.04 24.03 1.90
CA GLU A 486 -3.86 25.33 1.26
C GLU A 486 -4.60 26.46 1.99
N SER A 487 -4.03 27.68 1.90
CA SER A 487 -4.69 28.93 2.33
C SER A 487 -5.41 29.60 1.15
N ARG A 488 -6.21 28.80 0.44
CA ARG A 488 -6.99 29.23 -0.73
C ARG A 488 -8.30 28.43 -0.80
N LEU A 489 -9.42 29.13 -0.75
CA LEU A 489 -10.74 28.53 -0.94
C LEU A 489 -11.09 28.46 -2.43
N SER A 490 -11.67 27.35 -2.87
CA SER A 490 -12.30 27.27 -4.20
C SER A 490 -13.49 28.22 -4.30
N PRO A 491 -13.97 28.59 -5.51
CA PRO A 491 -15.19 29.38 -5.67
C PRO A 491 -16.40 28.76 -4.97
N ALA A 492 -16.58 27.45 -5.07
CA ALA A 492 -17.67 26.72 -4.43
C ALA A 492 -17.54 26.76 -2.90
N ALA A 493 -16.33 26.55 -2.35
CA ALA A 493 -16.05 26.68 -0.92
C ALA A 493 -16.32 28.10 -0.39
N LYS A 494 -15.91 29.16 -1.12
CA LYS A 494 -16.21 30.56 -0.75
C LYS A 494 -17.71 30.79 -0.67
N GLN A 495 -18.47 30.33 -1.65
CA GLN A 495 -19.92 30.46 -1.68
C GLN A 495 -20.58 29.71 -0.53
N TYR A 496 -20.12 28.46 -0.27
CA TYR A 496 -20.62 27.64 0.83
C TYR A 496 -20.42 28.32 2.19
N ILE A 497 -19.20 28.78 2.48
CA ILE A 497 -18.86 29.48 3.74
C ILE A 497 -19.70 30.76 3.91
N LYS A 498 -19.86 31.55 2.85
CA LYS A 498 -20.65 32.78 2.86
C LYS A 498 -22.14 32.51 3.15
N ASN A 499 -22.72 31.52 2.44
CA ASN A 499 -24.14 31.18 2.59
C ASN A 499 -24.48 30.70 4.01
N ASN A 500 -23.59 29.92 4.63
CA ASN A 500 -23.80 29.37 5.97
C ASN A 500 -23.21 30.27 7.08
N LYS A 501 -22.57 31.39 6.75
CA LYS A 501 -21.91 32.31 7.70
C LYS A 501 -20.87 31.64 8.59
N PHE A 502 -20.22 30.56 8.08
CA PHE A 502 -19.20 29.85 8.81
C PHE A 502 -17.94 30.69 8.98
N LYS A 503 -17.20 30.42 10.05
CA LYS A 503 -15.92 31.09 10.33
C LYS A 503 -14.79 30.24 9.74
N VAL A 504 -13.94 30.89 8.95
CA VAL A 504 -12.71 30.30 8.38
C VAL A 504 -11.61 31.36 8.49
N SER A 505 -10.44 30.98 9.01
CA SER A 505 -9.30 31.90 9.13
C SER A 505 -8.37 31.74 7.94
N ASP A 506 -7.85 32.86 7.44
CA ASP A 506 -6.79 32.90 6.42
C ASP A 506 -7.10 32.04 5.16
N GLU A 507 -8.37 32.00 4.77
CA GLU A 507 -8.88 31.16 3.66
C GLU A 507 -8.44 29.68 3.72
N GLN A 508 -8.21 29.12 4.91
CA GLN A 508 -7.78 27.74 5.07
C GLN A 508 -8.87 26.75 4.66
N ILE A 509 -8.66 26.08 3.53
CA ILE A 509 -9.64 25.16 2.96
C ILE A 509 -9.92 23.96 3.89
N ALA A 510 -8.93 23.47 4.61
CA ALA A 510 -9.11 22.39 5.59
C ALA A 510 -10.16 22.73 6.67
N GLN A 511 -10.25 24.00 7.11
CA GLN A 511 -11.31 24.44 8.01
C GLN A 511 -12.69 24.45 7.35
N ALA A 512 -12.76 24.76 6.05
CA ALA A 512 -14.02 24.67 5.31
C ALA A 512 -14.48 23.21 5.17
N PHE A 513 -13.54 22.27 4.92
CA PHE A 513 -13.84 20.83 4.88
C PHE A 513 -14.48 20.33 6.17
N THR A 514 -14.03 20.79 7.35
CA THR A 514 -14.64 20.36 8.62
C THR A 514 -16.09 20.79 8.73
N TRP A 515 -16.43 22.01 8.27
CA TRP A 515 -17.82 22.48 8.25
C TRP A 515 -18.69 21.65 7.30
N ARG A 516 -18.18 21.39 6.10
CA ARG A 516 -18.89 20.65 5.08
C ARG A 516 -19.11 19.17 5.47
N ALA A 517 -18.09 18.56 6.06
CA ALA A 517 -18.18 17.19 6.57
C ALA A 517 -19.29 17.04 7.62
N GLY A 518 -19.45 18.04 8.51
CA GLY A 518 -20.53 18.03 9.51
C GLY A 518 -21.94 18.14 8.92
N ASP A 519 -22.09 18.78 7.77
CA ASP A 519 -23.39 18.85 7.08
C ASP A 519 -23.73 17.51 6.37
N ILE A 520 -22.71 16.79 5.86
CA ILE A 520 -22.89 15.51 5.13
C ILE A 520 -22.97 14.32 6.10
N CYS A 521 -22.30 14.41 7.26
CA CYS A 521 -22.24 13.36 8.27
C CYS A 521 -22.73 13.90 9.63
N PRO A 522 -24.02 14.29 9.75
CA PRO A 522 -24.51 15.00 10.94
C PRO A 522 -24.63 14.12 12.19
N LYS A 523 -24.60 12.79 12.04
CA LYS A 523 -24.77 11.82 13.14
C LYS A 523 -23.60 10.83 13.25
N GLY A 524 -22.69 10.85 12.28
CA GLY A 524 -21.57 9.93 12.22
C GLY A 524 -20.28 10.53 12.79
N VAL A 525 -19.16 9.92 12.42
CA VAL A 525 -17.84 10.28 12.92
C VAL A 525 -17.02 10.97 11.80
N ILE A 526 -16.32 12.03 12.16
CA ILE A 526 -15.41 12.75 11.25
C ILE A 526 -13.99 12.63 11.80
N CYS A 527 -13.06 12.12 10.97
CA CYS A 527 -11.67 11.95 11.34
C CYS A 527 -10.77 12.50 10.24
N PHE A 528 -10.08 13.60 10.50
CA PHE A 528 -9.25 14.28 9.50
C PHE A 528 -7.81 14.48 9.96
N LEU A 529 -6.86 14.33 9.03
CA LEU A 529 -5.50 14.81 9.18
C LEU A 529 -5.47 16.31 8.81
N LEU A 530 -5.14 17.18 9.75
CA LEU A 530 -5.33 18.63 9.61
C LEU A 530 -4.06 19.42 9.94
N PRO A 531 -3.83 20.62 9.33
CA PRO A 531 -2.69 21.46 9.65
C PRO A 531 -2.83 22.07 11.05
N SER A 532 -1.98 21.67 11.98
CA SER A 532 -2.02 22.09 13.39
C SER A 532 -2.00 23.60 13.59
N LYS A 533 -1.28 24.36 12.74
CA LYS A 533 -1.20 25.83 12.81
C LYS A 533 -2.58 26.48 12.76
N GLY A 534 -3.43 26.09 11.80
CA GLY A 534 -4.75 26.69 11.60
C GLY A 534 -5.75 26.32 12.70
N PHE A 535 -5.67 25.08 13.21
CA PHE A 535 -6.61 24.56 14.18
C PHE A 535 -6.21 24.83 15.64
N LEU A 536 -4.92 24.80 15.99
CA LEU A 536 -4.47 24.87 17.37
C LEU A 536 -3.70 26.14 17.71
N PHE A 537 -2.78 26.59 16.85
CA PHE A 537 -1.75 27.55 17.26
C PHE A 537 -1.92 28.99 16.72
N ASN A 538 -2.73 29.21 15.69
CA ASN A 538 -2.97 30.55 15.15
C ASN A 538 -3.70 31.42 16.18
N ARG A 539 -3.12 32.58 16.53
CA ARG A 539 -3.62 33.51 17.55
C ARG A 539 -4.46 34.67 16.96
N SER A 540 -4.68 34.69 15.64
CA SER A 540 -5.51 35.73 15.03
C SER A 540 -6.97 35.69 15.54
N VAL A 541 -7.64 36.81 15.55
CA VAL A 541 -9.06 36.91 15.98
C VAL A 541 -9.93 35.96 15.16
N LYS A 542 -9.73 35.87 13.85
CA LYS A 542 -10.47 34.95 12.98
C LYS A 542 -10.26 33.50 13.34
N ALA A 543 -9.02 33.10 13.68
CA ALA A 543 -8.71 31.73 14.09
C ALA A 543 -9.31 31.41 15.46
N GLN A 544 -9.36 32.35 16.38
CA GLN A 544 -10.05 32.19 17.66
C GLN A 544 -11.56 32.02 17.45
N GLN A 545 -12.17 32.84 16.60
CA GLN A 545 -13.59 32.71 16.24
C GLN A 545 -13.92 31.37 15.59
N PHE A 546 -13.03 30.89 14.71
CA PHE A 546 -13.17 29.55 14.14
C PHE A 546 -13.17 28.47 15.23
N ARG A 547 -12.15 28.47 16.11
CA ARG A 547 -12.05 27.46 17.18
C ARG A 547 -13.24 27.48 18.13
N THR A 548 -13.69 28.64 18.55
CA THR A 548 -14.88 28.77 19.40
C THR A 548 -16.07 28.10 18.70
N ALA A 549 -16.37 28.50 17.48
CA ALA A 549 -17.50 27.92 16.74
C ALA A 549 -17.33 26.42 16.45
N PHE A 550 -16.09 25.95 16.23
CA PHE A 550 -15.79 24.54 16.01
C PHE A 550 -16.08 23.70 17.26
N PHE A 551 -15.55 24.08 18.41
CA PHE A 551 -15.78 23.36 19.67
C PHE A 551 -17.21 23.52 20.24
N GLU A 552 -17.95 24.54 19.81
CA GLU A 552 -19.38 24.65 20.11
C GLU A 552 -20.25 23.73 19.25
N LYS A 553 -19.81 23.45 17.99
CA LYS A 553 -20.58 22.61 17.05
C LYS A 553 -20.28 21.12 17.20
N TYR A 554 -19.03 20.76 17.46
CA TYR A 554 -18.57 19.36 17.44
C TYR A 554 -18.21 18.85 18.83
N ASP A 555 -18.59 17.62 19.10
CA ASP A 555 -18.05 16.81 20.21
C ASP A 555 -16.71 16.21 19.75
N VAL A 556 -15.61 16.81 20.21
CA VAL A 556 -14.26 16.41 19.81
C VAL A 556 -13.70 15.39 20.79
N SER A 557 -13.72 14.12 20.40
CA SER A 557 -13.28 13.02 21.26
C SER A 557 -11.76 12.91 21.35
N VAL A 558 -11.01 13.13 20.23
CA VAL A 558 -9.55 12.93 20.18
C VAL A 558 -8.87 14.02 19.37
N ILE A 559 -7.74 14.50 19.86
CA ILE A 559 -6.79 15.36 19.13
C ILE A 559 -5.39 14.81 19.32
N ILE A 560 -4.77 14.31 18.25
CA ILE A 560 -3.38 13.85 18.26
C ILE A 560 -2.51 14.88 17.56
N ASN A 561 -1.52 15.44 18.27
CA ASN A 561 -0.68 16.50 17.76
C ASN A 561 0.73 15.99 17.42
N PHE A 562 1.04 15.92 16.13
CA PHE A 562 2.35 15.49 15.62
C PHE A 562 3.38 16.62 15.46
N SER A 563 3.11 17.86 15.89
CA SER A 563 4.02 18.99 15.67
C SER A 563 5.43 18.79 16.26
N ALA A 564 5.57 17.94 17.29
CA ALA A 564 6.85 17.57 17.88
C ALA A 564 7.58 16.47 17.12
N PHE A 565 6.89 15.76 16.22
CA PHE A 565 7.37 14.57 15.50
C PHE A 565 7.38 14.80 13.99
N ARG A 566 8.07 15.85 13.52
CA ARG A 566 8.11 16.27 12.11
C ARG A 566 8.62 15.17 11.15
N TRP A 567 9.33 14.18 11.68
CA TRP A 567 9.84 13.04 10.95
C TRP A 567 8.79 11.94 10.73
N VAL A 568 7.60 12.05 11.34
CA VAL A 568 6.47 11.12 11.14
C VAL A 568 5.59 11.56 9.97
N LEU A 569 5.62 12.85 9.64
CA LEU A 569 4.91 13.47 8.53
C LEU A 569 5.84 13.56 7.33
#